data_7d30d05e4c505c1d48f0016703167a85
#
_entry.id   7d30d05e4c505c1d48f0016703167a85
#
_cell.length_a   1.000
_cell.length_b   1.000
_cell.length_c   1.000
_cell.angle_alpha   90.00
_cell.angle_beta   90.00
_cell.angle_gamma   90.00
#
_symmetry.space_group_name_H-M   'P 1'
#
loop_
_entity.id
_entity.type
_entity.pdbx_description
1 polymer ?
#
loop_
_entity_poly.entity_id
_entity_poly.type
_entity_poly.pdbx_seq_one_letter_code
_entity_poly.pdbx_strand_id
1 'polypeptide(L)'
;IKVYTDKGLIQTAIDNGKLMLSYHSVTVFEHPYSSEWYEWLWDKRPLLDSYSILSRDKISTVATFINPLLCWGGFAALFHQIYLWKTRRSNNSVFLVLAYASVMLPWLFIHRTVFIYQYFLGMIFLVLMIANSFSHCLKGRNYMVITGGISIVLFVLFYPVLSGMAVNID
;
A
#
# COMPACT_ATOMS: atom_id res chain seq x y z
N ILE A 1 3.96 -12.26 -28.39
CA ILE A 1 3.22 -11.10 -28.92
C ILE A 1 4.24 -10.21 -29.61
N LYS A 2 4.19 -10.11 -30.96
CA LYS A 2 5.03 -9.16 -31.71
C LYS A 2 4.47 -7.77 -31.49
N VAL A 3 5.13 -7.00 -30.65
CA VAL A 3 4.76 -5.61 -30.31
C VAL A 3 5.34 -4.60 -31.33
N TYR A 4 6.16 -5.09 -32.29
CA TYR A 4 6.77 -4.24 -33.31
C TYR A 4 5.95 -4.33 -34.60
N THR A 5 5.18 -3.30 -34.88
CA THR A 5 4.54 -3.09 -36.19
C THR A 5 5.41 -2.15 -37.00
N ASP A 6 5.30 -2.21 -38.35
CA ASP A 6 6.00 -1.32 -39.29
C ASP A 6 5.60 0.17 -39.18
N LYS A 7 4.88 0.52 -38.11
CA LYS A 7 4.46 1.88 -37.74
C LYS A 7 5.60 2.60 -37.03
N GLY A 8 5.75 3.88 -37.29
CA GLY A 8 6.77 4.70 -36.64
C GLY A 8 6.69 4.65 -35.08
N LEU A 9 7.79 4.94 -34.39
CA LEU A 9 7.98 4.79 -32.94
C LEU A 9 6.88 5.47 -32.13
N ILE A 10 6.46 6.68 -32.53
CA ILE A 10 5.40 7.45 -31.85
C ILE A 10 4.04 6.75 -31.96
N GLN A 11 3.69 6.28 -33.17
CA GLN A 11 2.42 5.59 -33.37
C GLN A 11 2.37 4.27 -32.60
N THR A 12 3.48 3.53 -32.57
CA THR A 12 3.62 2.30 -31.79
C THR A 12 3.46 2.58 -30.28
N ALA A 13 4.04 3.67 -29.77
CA ALA A 13 3.88 4.06 -28.37
C ALA A 13 2.42 4.41 -28.02
N ILE A 14 1.73 5.13 -28.91
CA ILE A 14 0.31 5.46 -28.72
C ILE A 14 -0.56 4.20 -28.76
N ASP A 15 -0.33 3.32 -29.73
CA ASP A 15 -1.11 2.08 -29.88
C ASP A 15 -0.89 1.14 -28.67
N ASN A 16 0.34 1.03 -28.17
CA ASN A 16 0.66 0.29 -26.94
C ASN A 16 0.00 0.92 -25.71
N GLY A 17 0.02 2.24 -25.59
CA GLY A 17 -0.66 2.95 -24.50
C GLY A 17 -2.17 2.68 -24.49
N LYS A 18 -2.81 2.74 -25.67
CA LYS A 18 -4.23 2.40 -25.80
C LYS A 18 -4.52 0.95 -25.48
N LEU A 19 -3.69 0.01 -25.93
CA LEU A 19 -3.82 -1.41 -25.63
C LEU A 19 -3.70 -1.66 -24.13
N MET A 20 -2.69 -1.08 -23.48
CA MET A 20 -2.51 -1.19 -22.03
C MET A 20 -3.69 -0.61 -21.25
N LEU A 21 -4.18 0.56 -21.68
CA LEU A 21 -5.33 1.19 -21.03
C LEU A 21 -6.58 0.31 -21.18
N SER A 22 -6.88 -0.20 -22.38
CA SER A 22 -8.03 -1.07 -22.61
C SER A 22 -7.91 -2.39 -21.84
N TYR A 23 -6.72 -3.02 -21.84
CA TYR A 23 -6.48 -4.24 -21.08
C TYR A 23 -6.69 -4.03 -19.58
N HIS A 24 -6.13 -2.95 -19.03
CA HIS A 24 -6.21 -2.67 -17.61
C HIS A 24 -7.58 -2.12 -17.16
N SER A 25 -8.41 -1.62 -18.05
CA SER A 25 -9.76 -1.14 -17.71
C SER A 25 -10.80 -2.25 -17.67
N VAL A 26 -10.58 -3.37 -18.37
CA VAL A 26 -11.60 -4.42 -18.56
C VAL A 26 -11.21 -5.77 -17.91
N THR A 27 -9.96 -5.94 -17.51
CA THR A 27 -9.51 -7.23 -16.96
C THR A 27 -10.07 -7.45 -15.56
N VAL A 28 -11.17 -8.17 -15.47
CA VAL A 28 -11.75 -8.67 -14.22
C VAL A 28 -11.56 -10.18 -14.20
N PHE A 29 -10.82 -10.68 -13.20
CA PHE A 29 -10.70 -12.12 -12.95
C PHE A 29 -10.88 -12.38 -11.46
N GLU A 30 -11.50 -13.49 -11.12
CA GLU A 30 -11.63 -13.90 -9.73
C GLU A 30 -10.26 -14.37 -9.22
N HIS A 31 -9.79 -13.77 -8.17
CA HIS A 31 -8.57 -14.16 -7.49
C HIS A 31 -8.81 -14.19 -5.98
N PRO A 32 -8.44 -15.28 -5.27
CA PRO A 32 -8.77 -15.45 -3.85
C PRO A 32 -8.20 -14.34 -2.94
N TYR A 33 -7.12 -13.70 -3.37
CA TYR A 33 -6.46 -12.60 -2.64
C TYR A 33 -6.71 -11.22 -3.25
N SER A 34 -7.65 -11.10 -4.20
CA SER A 34 -8.07 -9.78 -4.67
C SER A 34 -8.74 -9.01 -3.53
N SER A 35 -8.53 -7.71 -3.49
CA SER A 35 -9.05 -6.84 -2.45
C SER A 35 -9.60 -5.57 -3.04
N GLU A 36 -10.69 -5.07 -2.50
CA GLU A 36 -11.23 -3.78 -2.85
C GLU A 36 -10.40 -2.64 -2.25
N TRP A 37 -10.34 -1.50 -2.91
CA TRP A 37 -9.53 -0.36 -2.47
C TRP A 37 -9.82 0.09 -1.02
N TYR A 38 -11.05 -0.02 -0.54
CA TYR A 38 -11.43 0.32 0.84
C TYR A 38 -11.00 -0.74 1.86
N GLU A 39 -10.73 -1.98 1.45
CA GLU A 39 -10.20 -3.02 2.32
C GLU A 39 -8.73 -2.79 2.69
N TRP A 40 -8.00 -2.02 1.86
CA TRP A 40 -6.62 -1.65 2.14
C TRP A 40 -6.47 -0.77 3.37
N LEU A 41 -7.48 0.06 3.66
CA LEU A 41 -7.49 0.93 4.85
C LEU A 41 -7.39 0.15 6.16
N TRP A 42 -7.75 -1.14 6.15
CA TRP A 42 -7.80 -2.01 7.33
C TRP A 42 -6.85 -3.20 7.22
N ASP A 43 -6.10 -3.31 6.13
CA ASP A 43 -5.26 -4.49 5.83
C ASP A 43 -6.06 -5.81 5.89
N LYS A 44 -7.29 -5.79 5.35
CA LYS A 44 -8.26 -6.89 5.52
C LYS A 44 -7.89 -8.14 4.74
N ARG A 45 -7.25 -7.98 3.57
CA ARG A 45 -6.88 -9.07 2.66
C ARG A 45 -5.41 -8.96 2.26
N PRO A 46 -4.50 -9.52 3.07
CA PRO A 46 -3.11 -9.70 2.65
C PRO A 46 -3.03 -10.54 1.39
N LEU A 47 -2.05 -10.25 0.54
CA LEU A 47 -1.78 -11.03 -0.66
C LEU A 47 -0.76 -12.13 -0.34
N LEU A 48 -1.11 -13.39 -0.61
CA LEU A 48 -0.17 -14.48 -0.61
C LEU A 48 0.48 -14.57 -2.00
N ASP A 49 1.73 -14.12 -2.10
CA ASP A 49 2.47 -14.07 -3.35
C ASP A 49 3.05 -15.44 -3.74
N SER A 50 3.52 -16.20 -2.75
CA SER A 50 4.12 -17.51 -2.98
C SER A 50 3.93 -18.44 -1.76
N TYR A 51 3.72 -19.70 -2.04
CA TYR A 51 3.69 -20.76 -1.07
C TYR A 51 4.42 -21.98 -1.62
N SER A 52 5.39 -22.51 -0.90
CA SER A 52 6.12 -23.71 -1.28
C SER A 52 6.44 -24.61 -0.08
N ILE A 53 6.26 -25.90 -0.27
CA ILE A 53 6.64 -26.92 0.69
C ILE A 53 8.07 -27.36 0.35
N LEU A 54 9.03 -27.02 1.23
CA LEU A 54 10.45 -27.31 1.01
C LEU A 54 10.82 -28.72 1.48
N SER A 55 10.17 -29.20 2.55
CA SER A 55 10.34 -30.57 3.09
C SER A 55 9.11 -30.93 3.91
N ARG A 56 9.11 -32.17 4.52
CA ARG A 56 7.99 -32.60 5.38
C ARG A 56 7.68 -31.65 6.52
N ASP A 57 8.70 -30.94 7.03
CA ASP A 57 8.61 -30.11 8.22
C ASP A 57 8.89 -28.63 7.94
N LYS A 58 9.04 -28.21 6.66
CA LYS A 58 9.40 -26.84 6.31
C LYS A 58 8.54 -26.28 5.17
N ILE A 59 8.00 -25.10 5.42
CA ILE A 59 7.29 -24.29 4.44
C ILE A 59 8.01 -22.96 4.23
N SER A 60 7.85 -22.40 3.03
CA SER A 60 8.22 -21.05 2.70
C SER A 60 7.00 -20.33 2.18
N THR A 61 6.71 -19.19 2.74
CA THR A 61 5.60 -18.32 2.32
C THR A 61 6.10 -16.92 2.08
N VAL A 62 5.64 -16.28 1.00
CA VAL A 62 5.84 -14.85 0.78
C VAL A 62 4.45 -14.20 0.74
N ALA A 63 4.22 -13.26 1.63
CA ALA A 63 2.97 -12.51 1.67
C ALA A 63 3.22 -11.01 1.72
N THR A 64 2.38 -10.26 1.02
CA THR A 64 2.36 -8.81 1.03
C THR A 64 1.23 -8.32 1.92
N PHE A 65 1.58 -7.59 2.96
CA PHE A 65 0.66 -6.91 3.87
C PHE A 65 1.29 -5.64 4.44
N ILE A 66 0.47 -4.82 5.07
CA ILE A 66 0.90 -3.54 5.62
C ILE A 66 1.34 -3.75 7.07
N ASN A 67 2.37 -3.01 7.52
CA ASN A 67 2.68 -2.96 8.95
C ASN A 67 1.45 -2.47 9.73
N PRO A 68 0.87 -3.27 10.65
CA PRO A 68 -0.40 -2.94 11.30
C PRO A 68 -0.36 -1.61 12.05
N LEU A 69 0.75 -1.29 12.69
CA LEU A 69 0.91 -0.02 13.42
C LEU A 69 0.87 1.19 12.46
N LEU A 70 1.52 1.08 11.31
CA LEU A 70 1.53 2.15 10.31
C LEU A 70 0.18 2.28 9.59
N CYS A 71 -0.50 1.15 9.34
CA CYS A 71 -1.83 1.14 8.74
C CYS A 71 -2.84 1.86 9.64
N TRP A 72 -3.03 1.38 10.85
CA TRP A 72 -4.03 1.91 11.78
C TRP A 72 -3.65 3.27 12.33
N GLY A 73 -2.35 3.47 12.65
CA GLY A 73 -1.82 4.77 13.07
C GLY A 73 -1.92 5.83 11.97
N GLY A 74 -1.68 5.44 10.72
CA GLY A 74 -1.84 6.30 9.55
C GLY A 74 -3.29 6.71 9.33
N PHE A 75 -4.22 5.77 9.48
CA PHE A 75 -5.64 6.07 9.39
C PHE A 75 -6.10 7.04 10.49
N ALA A 76 -5.67 6.84 11.73
CA ALA A 76 -5.91 7.80 12.80
C ALA A 76 -5.27 9.16 12.53
N ALA A 77 -4.04 9.17 11.98
CA ALA A 77 -3.35 10.39 11.61
C ALA A 77 -4.07 11.17 10.49
N LEU A 78 -4.72 10.49 9.55
CA LEU A 78 -5.52 11.13 8.50
C LEU A 78 -6.64 12.01 9.11
N PHE A 79 -7.38 11.49 10.09
CA PHE A 79 -8.40 12.29 10.79
C PHE A 79 -7.76 13.46 11.55
N HIS A 80 -6.59 13.26 12.16
CA HIS A 80 -5.88 14.35 12.82
C HIS A 80 -5.42 15.41 11.81
N GLN A 81 -4.96 15.04 10.59
CA GLN A 81 -4.63 16.02 9.55
C GLN A 81 -5.87 16.83 9.12
N ILE A 82 -7.02 16.20 8.96
CA ILE A 82 -8.28 16.89 8.63
C ILE A 82 -8.66 17.86 9.76
N TYR A 83 -8.47 17.46 11.02
CA TYR A 83 -8.67 18.35 12.16
C TYR A 83 -7.71 19.56 12.12
N LEU A 84 -6.41 19.34 11.91
CA LEU A 84 -5.40 20.41 11.81
C LEU A 84 -5.67 21.35 10.63
N TRP A 85 -6.13 20.82 9.50
CA TRP A 85 -6.56 21.61 8.34
C TRP A 85 -7.71 22.57 8.72
N LYS A 86 -8.76 22.01 9.33
CA LYS A 86 -9.98 22.81 9.64
C LYS A 86 -9.76 23.82 10.77
N THR A 87 -9.01 23.44 11.81
CA THR A 87 -8.87 24.28 13.03
C THR A 87 -7.67 25.21 13.00
N ARG A 88 -6.52 24.73 12.50
CA ARG A 88 -5.24 25.47 12.49
C ARG A 88 -4.81 25.96 11.11
N ARG A 89 -5.58 25.66 10.07
CA ARG A 89 -5.29 26.01 8.67
C ARG A 89 -3.86 25.62 8.26
N SER A 90 -3.37 24.48 8.73
CA SER A 90 -2.02 23.98 8.48
C SER A 90 -1.85 23.62 6.99
N ASN A 91 -0.97 24.33 6.29
CA ASN A 91 -0.68 24.06 4.88
C ASN A 91 -0.12 22.66 4.64
N ASN A 92 0.72 22.17 5.58
CA ASN A 92 1.26 20.80 5.50
C ASN A 92 0.13 19.77 5.58
N SER A 93 -0.83 19.98 6.46
CA SER A 93 -1.97 19.07 6.61
C SER A 93 -2.86 19.10 5.38
N VAL A 94 -3.11 20.28 4.80
CA VAL A 94 -3.84 20.41 3.52
C VAL A 94 -3.13 19.62 2.41
N PHE A 95 -1.82 19.84 2.26
CA PHE A 95 -1.03 19.14 1.25
C PHE A 95 -1.11 17.62 1.42
N LEU A 96 -0.89 17.11 2.64
CA LEU A 96 -0.88 15.67 2.91
C LEU A 96 -2.25 15.03 2.63
N VAL A 97 -3.35 15.69 3.04
CA VAL A 97 -4.71 15.19 2.79
C VAL A 97 -5.02 15.17 1.30
N LEU A 98 -4.69 16.24 0.57
CA LEU A 98 -4.91 16.31 -0.87
C LEU A 98 -4.04 15.32 -1.63
N ALA A 99 -2.77 15.16 -1.25
CA ALA A 99 -1.86 14.20 -1.86
C ALA A 99 -2.34 12.76 -1.64
N TYR A 100 -2.77 12.40 -0.43
CA TYR A 100 -3.37 11.09 -0.16
C TYR A 100 -4.65 10.88 -0.97
N ALA A 101 -5.53 11.87 -0.98
CA ALA A 101 -6.77 11.81 -1.75
C ALA A 101 -6.51 11.64 -3.25
N SER A 102 -5.51 12.33 -3.82
CA SER A 102 -5.15 12.21 -5.24
C SER A 102 -4.70 10.80 -5.63
N VAL A 103 -4.09 10.06 -4.70
CA VAL A 103 -3.68 8.66 -4.90
C VAL A 103 -4.85 7.70 -4.71
N MET A 104 -5.76 7.99 -3.76
CA MET A 104 -6.86 7.08 -3.41
C MET A 104 -8.11 7.27 -4.27
N LEU A 105 -8.46 8.52 -4.63
CA LEU A 105 -9.70 8.81 -5.38
C LEU A 105 -9.79 8.09 -6.74
N PRO A 106 -8.73 7.92 -7.52
CA PRO A 106 -8.82 7.18 -8.78
C PRO A 106 -9.34 5.75 -8.62
N TRP A 107 -9.07 5.10 -7.48
CA TRP A 107 -9.50 3.73 -7.22
C TRP A 107 -11.02 3.58 -7.09
N LEU A 108 -11.76 4.67 -6.81
CA LEU A 108 -13.23 4.69 -6.82
C LEU A 108 -13.82 4.37 -8.21
N PHE A 109 -13.06 4.66 -9.27
CA PHE A 109 -13.50 4.51 -10.66
C PHE A 109 -12.90 3.27 -11.34
N ILE A 110 -12.05 2.53 -10.65
CA ILE A 110 -11.37 1.36 -11.18
C ILE A 110 -12.14 0.10 -10.76
N HIS A 111 -12.72 -0.59 -11.75
CA HIS A 111 -13.54 -1.78 -11.54
C HIS A 111 -12.82 -3.09 -11.94
N ARG A 112 -11.50 -3.08 -12.00
CA ARG A 112 -10.69 -4.26 -12.27
C ARG A 112 -10.28 -4.97 -10.98
N THR A 113 -9.79 -6.21 -11.12
CA THR A 113 -9.11 -6.92 -10.02
C THR A 113 -7.91 -6.13 -9.53
N VAL A 114 -7.89 -5.82 -8.24
CA VAL A 114 -6.84 -5.05 -7.57
C VAL A 114 -6.34 -5.77 -6.32
N PHE A 115 -5.15 -5.39 -5.85
CA PHE A 115 -4.46 -6.03 -4.74
C PHE A 115 -3.84 -5.00 -3.82
N ILE A 116 -3.57 -5.40 -2.58
CA ILE A 116 -3.08 -4.52 -1.52
C ILE A 116 -1.75 -3.80 -1.84
N TYR A 117 -0.87 -4.39 -2.67
CA TYR A 117 0.40 -3.74 -3.02
C TYR A 117 0.22 -2.41 -3.77
N GLN A 118 -0.93 -2.19 -4.40
CA GLN A 118 -1.25 -0.95 -5.10
C GLN A 118 -1.47 0.21 -4.12
N TYR A 119 -1.71 -0.09 -2.84
CA TYR A 119 -1.84 0.90 -1.77
C TYR A 119 -0.50 1.49 -1.31
N PHE A 120 0.63 0.97 -1.79
CA PHE A 120 1.96 1.39 -1.35
C PHE A 120 2.19 2.91 -1.40
N LEU A 121 1.74 3.58 -2.47
CA LEU A 121 1.83 5.05 -2.57
C LEU A 121 0.99 5.75 -1.48
N GLY A 122 -0.19 5.24 -1.18
CA GLY A 122 -1.04 5.75 -0.09
C GLY A 122 -0.35 5.65 1.26
N MET A 123 0.36 4.54 1.50
CA MET A 123 1.09 4.31 2.75
C MET A 123 2.18 5.34 3.02
N ILE A 124 2.87 5.82 1.98
CA ILE A 124 3.90 6.88 2.13
C ILE A 124 3.28 8.12 2.76
N PHE A 125 2.11 8.54 2.27
CA PHE A 125 1.42 9.71 2.82
C PHE A 125 0.90 9.46 4.23
N LEU A 126 0.44 8.25 4.55
CA LEU A 126 0.03 7.91 5.93
C LEU A 126 1.20 8.00 6.91
N VAL A 127 2.39 7.52 6.55
CA VAL A 127 3.60 7.65 7.37
C VAL A 127 3.97 9.12 7.58
N LEU A 128 3.91 9.93 6.52
CA LEU A 128 4.15 11.38 6.62
C LEU A 128 3.10 12.08 7.51
N MET A 129 1.84 11.63 7.45
CA MET A 129 0.77 12.14 8.33
C MET A 129 1.02 11.79 9.79
N ILE A 130 1.51 10.58 10.10
CA ILE A 130 1.91 10.18 11.45
C ILE A 130 3.03 11.12 11.94
N ALA A 131 4.07 11.33 11.15
CA ALA A 131 5.19 12.19 11.50
C ALA A 131 4.73 13.64 11.71
N ASN A 132 3.91 14.18 10.80
CA ASN A 132 3.36 15.54 10.95
C ASN A 132 2.43 15.64 12.17
N SER A 133 1.66 14.60 12.49
CA SER A 133 0.82 14.59 13.70
C SER A 133 1.66 14.68 14.97
N PHE A 134 2.75 13.94 15.05
CA PHE A 134 3.65 13.98 16.21
C PHE A 134 4.40 15.30 16.31
N SER A 135 4.71 15.98 15.22
CA SER A 135 5.36 17.30 15.25
C SER A 135 4.53 18.36 16.00
N HIS A 136 3.21 18.16 16.08
CA HIS A 136 2.30 19.02 16.81
C HIS A 136 2.12 18.62 18.30
N CYS A 137 2.79 17.56 18.76
CA CYS A 137 2.74 17.09 20.14
C CYS A 137 3.96 17.55 20.95
N LEU A 138 3.79 17.89 22.24
CA LEU A 138 4.89 18.30 23.12
C LEU A 138 6.01 17.24 23.23
N LYS A 139 5.68 15.96 23.17
CA LYS A 139 6.63 14.84 23.20
C LYS A 139 6.74 14.14 21.84
N GLY A 140 6.51 14.84 20.75
CA GLY A 140 6.40 14.28 19.39
C GLY A 140 7.61 13.46 18.97
N ARG A 141 8.85 13.92 19.30
CA ARG A 141 10.07 13.17 19.03
C ARG A 141 10.08 11.79 19.70
N ASN A 142 9.63 11.72 20.95
CA ASN A 142 9.57 10.45 21.68
C ASN A 142 8.54 9.52 21.04
N TYR A 143 7.38 10.04 20.66
CA TYR A 143 6.36 9.24 19.95
C TYR A 143 6.85 8.73 18.60
N MET A 144 7.60 9.53 17.82
CA MET A 144 8.22 9.08 16.58
C MET A 144 9.21 7.93 16.83
N VAL A 145 10.08 8.07 17.83
CA VAL A 145 11.07 7.02 18.16
C VAL A 145 10.38 5.74 18.63
N ILE A 146 9.36 5.85 19.49
CA ILE A 146 8.60 4.69 19.97
C ILE A 146 7.86 4.01 18.81
N THR A 147 7.15 4.78 18.00
CA THR A 147 6.42 4.23 16.84
C THR A 147 7.36 3.57 15.83
N GLY A 148 8.52 4.20 15.55
CA GLY A 148 9.54 3.62 14.69
C GLY A 148 10.12 2.33 15.28
N GLY A 149 10.45 2.32 16.57
CA GLY A 149 10.94 1.13 17.27
C GLY A 149 9.95 -0.04 17.22
N ILE A 150 8.67 0.21 17.53
CA ILE A 150 7.62 -0.82 17.46
C ILE A 150 7.45 -1.30 15.99
N SER A 151 7.49 -0.39 15.00
CA SER A 151 7.39 -0.76 13.59
C SER A 151 8.53 -1.68 13.16
N ILE A 152 9.76 -1.45 13.64
CA ILE A 152 10.92 -2.31 13.38
C ILE A 152 10.72 -3.67 14.05
N VAL A 153 10.26 -3.72 15.30
CA VAL A 153 9.99 -4.99 15.99
C VAL A 153 8.94 -5.80 15.24
N LEU A 154 7.85 -5.17 14.80
CA LEU A 154 6.82 -5.84 13.98
C LEU A 154 7.40 -6.32 12.64
N PHE A 155 8.23 -5.52 11.98
CA PHE A 155 8.90 -5.94 10.75
C PHE A 155 9.77 -7.19 10.96
N VAL A 156 10.58 -7.22 12.02
CA VAL A 156 11.41 -8.38 12.36
C VAL A 156 10.54 -9.61 12.67
N LEU A 157 9.44 -9.42 13.40
CA LEU A 157 8.52 -10.51 13.74
C LEU A 157 7.88 -11.13 12.50
N PHE A 158 7.47 -10.30 11.54
CA PHE A 158 6.84 -10.74 10.29
C PHE A 158 7.86 -11.07 9.18
N TYR A 159 9.15 -10.82 9.41
CA TYR A 159 10.19 -11.00 8.40
C TYR A 159 10.20 -12.39 7.74
N PRO A 160 10.00 -13.51 8.46
CA PRO A 160 9.96 -14.82 7.83
C PRO A 160 8.90 -14.94 6.72
N VAL A 161 7.71 -14.37 6.96
CA VAL A 161 6.60 -14.39 6.00
C VAL A 161 6.80 -13.37 4.86
N LEU A 162 7.47 -12.26 5.14
CA LEU A 162 7.76 -11.23 4.13
C LEU A 162 8.90 -11.66 3.19
N SER A 163 9.86 -12.43 3.69
CA SER A 163 11.09 -12.79 2.95
C SER A 163 11.07 -14.18 2.31
N GLY A 164 10.05 -15.00 2.60
CA GLY A 164 10.03 -16.40 2.17
C GLY A 164 11.02 -17.28 2.92
N MET A 165 11.40 -16.89 4.12
CA MET A 165 12.28 -17.71 4.96
C MET A 165 11.61 -19.04 5.32
N ALA A 166 12.38 -20.13 5.25
CA ALA A 166 11.87 -21.44 5.63
C ALA A 166 11.51 -21.48 7.12
N VAL A 167 10.28 -21.82 7.43
CA VAL A 167 9.77 -21.97 8.81
C VAL A 167 9.38 -23.41 9.04
N ASN A 168 9.67 -23.95 10.23
CA ASN A 168 9.25 -25.29 10.62
C ASN A 168 7.73 -25.32 10.83
N ILE A 169 7.10 -26.41 10.41
CA ILE A 169 5.70 -26.72 10.71
C ILE A 169 5.74 -27.57 11.98
N ASP A 170 5.51 -26.98 13.13
CA ASP A 170 5.30 -27.69 14.39
C ASP A 170 3.83 -28.11 14.54
#